data_f4596c3e0ea27471790aa4a239efd4cc
#
_entry.id   f4596c3e0ea27471790aa4a239efd4cc
#
_cell.length_a   1.000
_cell.length_b   1.000
_cell.length_c   1.000
_cell.angle_alpha   90.00
_cell.angle_beta   90.00
_cell.angle_gamma   90.00
#
_symmetry.space_group_name_H-M   'P 1'
#
loop_
_entity.id
_entity.type
_entity.pdbx_description
1 polymer ?
#
loop_
_entity_poly.entity_id
_entity_poly.type
_entity_poly.pdbx_seq_one_letter_code
_entity_poly.pdbx_strand_id
1 'polypeptide(L)'
;MKYGVLKYTRNEFNIGDYYIQYGVKQIYKEMGIPEEEVIYVDQYSLTDYDGEYIVVPMAGFFDAFTQIRWLPLSPKVIPVFIGFHCVDEKSLRLFSENKRYEPVGCRDEETMVRLRKNGIQAYVSGCTSLCIPKREKKATQTKVFVVEADKEVYPYFPIDVKNDMVEIIHKVKDFQQMDPKEAEKIEMKLAEEVFARYRDEARLVITSKMHCALPCLALGIPVIYVSPRCDCRWSGLDRLVHVYTREEYCKIDWNPEAKDIEKVKEMIKNVAKQQIVERVKQYKDMCELSSFFENRDKTVYFAGFQKSYLSDGQKIDYMHQRVPGASLLELIIRKRIPETNLIIWGAGDRGKWMCRRYKYELAKFKKCIFVDRNKEKVGGQLGGYPIYGIEEINRYSMNDTVIFVAANHYYEGAGHSIGCELITQFGFTEGKDFFFLDVLDESGKLPISDYATVQTWVEAL
;
A
#
# COMPACT_ATOMS: atom_id res chain seq x y z
N MET A 1 -8.45 -3.42 -20.53
CA MET A 1 -8.30 -2.92 -19.16
C MET A 1 -8.79 -3.99 -18.21
N LYS A 2 -8.08 -4.28 -17.15
CA LYS A 2 -8.46 -5.29 -16.15
C LYS A 2 -8.93 -4.65 -14.85
N TYR A 3 -9.59 -5.44 -14.03
CA TYR A 3 -10.08 -5.04 -12.71
C TYR A 3 -9.40 -5.92 -11.65
N GLY A 4 -8.62 -5.28 -10.78
CA GLY A 4 -7.76 -5.97 -9.83
C GLY A 4 -8.46 -6.27 -8.51
N VAL A 5 -8.21 -7.44 -7.98
CA VAL A 5 -8.50 -7.82 -6.61
C VAL A 5 -7.17 -8.05 -5.91
N LEU A 6 -6.91 -7.31 -4.83
CA LEU A 6 -5.64 -7.42 -4.12
C LEU A 6 -5.51 -8.76 -3.42
N LYS A 7 -4.36 -9.41 -3.61
CA LYS A 7 -3.89 -10.50 -2.76
C LYS A 7 -2.92 -9.96 -1.74
N TYR A 8 -2.96 -10.51 -0.55
CA TYR A 8 -2.09 -10.13 0.56
C TYR A 8 -1.17 -11.31 0.87
N THR A 9 -0.15 -11.50 0.02
CA THR A 9 0.84 -12.55 0.21
C THR A 9 1.67 -12.23 1.46
N ARG A 10 1.46 -12.96 2.54
CA ARG A 10 2.14 -12.82 3.81
C ARG A 10 2.75 -14.16 4.23
N ASN A 11 3.65 -14.13 5.21
CA ASN A 11 4.19 -15.34 5.81
C ASN A 11 3.14 -16.17 6.58
N GLU A 12 1.97 -15.59 6.86
CA GLU A 12 0.85 -16.23 7.52
C GLU A 12 -0.42 -15.99 6.71
N PHE A 13 -1.12 -17.07 6.36
CA PHE A 13 -2.44 -16.96 5.75
C PHE A 13 -3.46 -16.42 6.76
N ASN A 14 -4.31 -15.51 6.31
CA ASN A 14 -5.37 -14.92 7.12
C ASN A 14 -6.69 -14.95 6.34
N ILE A 15 -7.62 -15.79 6.74
CA ILE A 15 -8.96 -15.92 6.15
C ILE A 15 -9.67 -14.55 6.03
N GLY A 16 -9.41 -13.64 6.97
CA GLY A 16 -10.00 -12.29 6.96
C GLY A 16 -9.69 -11.48 5.72
N ASP A 17 -8.53 -11.68 5.10
CA ASP A 17 -8.14 -10.99 3.88
C ASP A 17 -8.98 -11.45 2.66
N TYR A 18 -9.39 -12.71 2.63
CA TYR A 18 -10.33 -13.24 1.63
C TYR A 18 -11.67 -12.50 1.65
N TYR A 19 -12.18 -12.14 2.82
CA TYR A 19 -13.48 -11.44 2.91
C TYR A 19 -13.43 -10.01 2.37
N ILE A 20 -12.27 -9.35 2.44
CA ILE A 20 -12.03 -8.05 1.77
C ILE A 20 -12.12 -8.25 0.25
N GLN A 21 -11.43 -9.26 -0.26
CA GLN A 21 -11.43 -9.61 -1.70
C GLN A 21 -12.84 -9.95 -2.18
N TYR A 22 -13.57 -10.76 -1.38
CA TYR A 22 -14.95 -11.14 -1.71
C TYR A 22 -15.87 -9.91 -1.80
N GLY A 23 -15.73 -8.94 -0.89
CA GLY A 23 -16.47 -7.69 -0.95
C GLY A 23 -16.16 -6.86 -2.21
N VAL A 24 -14.90 -6.80 -2.63
CA VAL A 24 -14.51 -6.13 -3.89
C VAL A 24 -15.12 -6.85 -5.10
N LYS A 25 -15.08 -8.18 -5.12
CA LYS A 25 -15.72 -8.98 -6.20
C LYS A 25 -17.24 -8.73 -6.27
N GLN A 26 -17.93 -8.57 -5.14
CA GLN A 26 -19.35 -8.24 -5.13
C GLN A 26 -19.63 -6.87 -5.75
N ILE A 27 -18.79 -5.87 -5.47
CA ILE A 27 -18.89 -4.54 -6.10
C ILE A 27 -18.74 -4.68 -7.63
N TYR A 28 -17.72 -5.40 -8.11
CA TYR A 28 -17.51 -5.62 -9.53
C TYR A 28 -18.66 -6.36 -10.19
N LYS A 29 -19.19 -7.41 -9.56
CA LYS A 29 -20.37 -8.14 -10.02
C LYS A 29 -21.59 -7.23 -10.19
N GLU A 30 -21.84 -6.35 -9.23
CA GLU A 30 -22.95 -5.40 -9.31
C GLU A 30 -22.71 -4.27 -10.35
N MET A 31 -21.47 -4.01 -10.72
CA MET A 31 -21.13 -3.13 -11.84
C MET A 31 -21.25 -3.81 -13.21
N GLY A 32 -21.55 -5.11 -13.25
CA GLY A 32 -21.62 -5.87 -14.49
C GLY A 32 -20.26 -6.13 -15.15
N ILE A 33 -19.17 -6.08 -14.36
CA ILE A 33 -17.82 -6.36 -14.86
C ILE A 33 -17.70 -7.87 -15.09
N PRO A 34 -17.33 -8.31 -16.32
CA PRO A 34 -17.14 -9.71 -16.63
C PRO A 34 -16.07 -10.38 -15.77
N GLU A 35 -16.28 -11.63 -15.37
CA GLU A 35 -15.37 -12.35 -14.47
C GLU A 35 -13.98 -12.55 -15.11
N GLU A 36 -13.89 -12.69 -16.42
CA GLU A 36 -12.64 -12.79 -17.18
C GLU A 36 -11.82 -11.50 -17.23
N GLU A 37 -12.43 -10.37 -16.89
CA GLU A 37 -11.74 -9.09 -16.75
C GLU A 37 -11.21 -8.87 -15.33
N VAL A 38 -11.63 -9.70 -14.36
CA VAL A 38 -11.19 -9.60 -12.97
C VAL A 38 -9.94 -10.47 -12.76
N ILE A 39 -8.85 -9.85 -12.32
CA ILE A 39 -7.59 -10.56 -12.04
C ILE A 39 -7.10 -10.28 -10.63
N TYR A 40 -6.41 -11.27 -10.05
CA TYR A 40 -5.76 -11.10 -8.76
C TYR A 40 -4.38 -10.48 -8.94
N VAL A 41 -4.06 -9.47 -8.11
CA VAL A 41 -2.76 -8.79 -8.11
C VAL A 41 -2.22 -8.76 -6.70
N ASP A 42 -0.97 -9.17 -6.53
CA ASP A 42 -0.30 -9.11 -5.25
C ASP A 42 -0.06 -7.65 -4.83
N GLN A 43 -0.40 -7.31 -3.59
CA GLN A 43 -0.18 -5.97 -3.02
C GLN A 43 1.27 -5.51 -3.16
N TYR A 44 2.21 -6.44 -3.12
CA TYR A 44 3.64 -6.19 -3.18
C TYR A 44 4.21 -6.03 -4.59
N SER A 45 3.45 -6.47 -5.59
CA SER A 45 3.82 -6.32 -7.00
C SER A 45 3.29 -5.03 -7.64
N LEU A 46 2.50 -4.23 -6.92
CA LEU A 46 1.88 -3.03 -7.48
C LEU A 46 2.88 -2.00 -8.00
N THR A 47 4.07 -1.94 -7.40
CA THR A 47 5.16 -1.05 -7.83
C THR A 47 5.76 -1.48 -9.16
N ASP A 48 5.90 -2.78 -9.36
CA ASP A 48 6.58 -3.37 -10.53
C ASP A 48 5.59 -4.01 -11.51
N TYR A 49 4.31 -3.75 -11.35
CA TYR A 49 3.27 -4.28 -12.23
C TYR A 49 3.45 -3.77 -13.66
N ASP A 50 3.59 -4.68 -14.62
CA ASP A 50 3.84 -4.41 -16.03
C ASP A 50 2.77 -4.97 -17.00
N GLY A 51 1.71 -5.59 -16.45
CA GLY A 51 0.59 -6.14 -17.20
C GLY A 51 -0.23 -5.09 -17.96
N GLU A 52 -1.46 -5.44 -18.32
CA GLU A 52 -2.43 -4.48 -18.84
C GLU A 52 -2.79 -3.42 -17.79
N TYR A 53 -3.31 -2.28 -18.25
CA TYR A 53 -3.88 -1.29 -17.31
C TYR A 53 -4.95 -1.93 -16.43
N ILE A 54 -4.81 -1.71 -15.11
CA ILE A 54 -5.62 -2.36 -14.11
C ILE A 54 -6.19 -1.36 -13.11
N VAL A 55 -7.49 -1.43 -12.87
CA VAL A 55 -8.17 -0.67 -11.80
C VAL A 55 -8.10 -1.49 -10.52
N VAL A 56 -7.54 -0.94 -9.46
CA VAL A 56 -7.32 -1.66 -8.20
C VAL A 56 -7.95 -0.92 -7.02
N PRO A 57 -9.04 -1.46 -6.43
CA PRO A 57 -9.51 -1.01 -5.12
C PRO A 57 -8.45 -1.27 -4.05
N MET A 58 -7.91 -0.18 -3.49
CA MET A 58 -6.87 -0.21 -2.46
C MET A 58 -7.52 -0.43 -1.09
N ALA A 59 -8.17 -1.59 -0.93
CA ALA A 59 -8.85 -2.00 0.29
C ALA A 59 -7.90 -2.81 1.18
N GLY A 60 -7.90 -2.58 2.49
CA GLY A 60 -7.13 -3.36 3.45
C GLY A 60 -6.03 -2.57 4.18
N PHE A 61 -4.99 -3.27 4.61
CA PHE A 61 -3.95 -2.77 5.49
C PHE A 61 -2.68 -2.41 4.71
N PHE A 62 -2.22 -1.18 4.84
CA PHE A 62 -1.11 -0.62 4.05
C PHE A 62 0.01 -0.01 4.91
N ASP A 63 0.16 -0.41 6.14
CA ASP A 63 1.25 0.06 6.99
C ASP A 63 2.61 -0.56 6.60
N ALA A 64 3.67 0.22 6.74
CA ALA A 64 5.02 -0.17 6.37
C ALA A 64 5.71 -1.13 7.34
N PHE A 65 5.01 -1.64 8.36
CA PHE A 65 5.56 -2.61 9.33
C PHE A 65 6.12 -3.89 8.68
N THR A 66 5.68 -4.19 7.48
CA THR A 66 6.04 -5.42 6.77
C THR A 66 7.24 -5.27 5.84
N GLN A 67 7.99 -4.17 5.90
CA GLN A 67 9.09 -3.84 4.97
C GLN A 67 8.68 -3.76 3.49
N ILE A 68 7.38 -3.73 3.23
CA ILE A 68 6.82 -3.84 1.90
C ILE A 68 6.48 -2.46 1.37
N ARG A 69 6.97 -2.17 0.19
CA ARG A 69 6.70 -0.94 -0.54
C ARG A 69 5.55 -1.17 -1.50
N TRP A 70 4.49 -0.42 -1.33
CA TRP A 70 3.39 -0.38 -2.29
C TRP A 70 3.36 0.93 -3.09
N LEU A 71 4.22 1.88 -2.75
CA LEU A 71 4.46 3.13 -3.48
C LEU A 71 5.93 3.23 -3.95
N PRO A 72 6.19 3.89 -5.09
CA PRO A 72 5.20 4.42 -6.03
C PRO A 72 4.48 3.28 -6.77
N LEU A 73 3.22 3.47 -7.10
CA LEU A 73 2.48 2.51 -7.93
C LEU A 73 3.00 2.54 -9.37
N SER A 74 2.98 1.38 -10.04
CA SER A 74 3.20 1.31 -11.48
C SER A 74 2.24 2.27 -12.21
N PRO A 75 2.65 2.94 -13.30
CA PRO A 75 1.78 3.80 -14.09
C PRO A 75 0.60 3.04 -14.73
N LYS A 76 0.65 1.72 -14.78
CA LYS A 76 -0.44 0.86 -15.26
C LYS A 76 -1.48 0.53 -14.19
N VAL A 77 -1.22 0.89 -12.94
CA VAL A 77 -2.16 0.72 -11.82
C VAL A 77 -2.98 2.00 -11.62
N ILE A 78 -4.30 1.87 -11.75
CA ILE A 78 -5.28 2.92 -11.49
C ILE A 78 -5.86 2.66 -10.09
N PRO A 79 -5.33 3.31 -9.03
CA PRO A 79 -5.76 3.02 -7.68
C PRO A 79 -7.10 3.69 -7.36
N VAL A 80 -7.97 2.95 -6.68
CA VAL A 80 -9.22 3.45 -6.11
C VAL A 80 -9.20 3.21 -4.61
N PHE A 81 -9.03 4.25 -3.82
CA PHE A 81 -8.92 4.10 -2.37
C PHE A 81 -10.30 3.93 -1.72
N ILE A 82 -10.64 2.70 -1.36
CA ILE A 82 -11.87 2.30 -0.67
C ILE A 82 -11.53 1.26 0.39
N GLY A 83 -11.91 1.50 1.63
CA GLY A 83 -11.56 0.61 2.74
C GLY A 83 -10.08 0.61 3.09
N PHE A 84 -9.40 1.68 2.74
CA PHE A 84 -7.98 1.87 2.99
C PHE A 84 -7.69 2.06 4.48
N HIS A 85 -6.72 1.34 5.01
CA HIS A 85 -6.25 1.52 6.39
C HIS A 85 -4.75 1.72 6.41
N CYS A 86 -4.33 2.82 7.01
CA CYS A 86 -2.93 3.15 7.23
C CYS A 86 -2.82 4.09 8.44
N VAL A 87 -2.08 3.71 9.45
CA VAL A 87 -1.82 4.51 10.65
C VAL A 87 -0.34 4.72 10.90
N ASP A 88 0.51 4.06 10.14
CA ASP A 88 1.96 4.23 10.19
C ASP A 88 2.36 5.60 9.60
N GLU A 89 3.04 6.40 10.40
CA GLU A 89 3.44 7.76 10.03
C GLU A 89 4.30 7.81 8.77
N LYS A 90 5.08 6.78 8.52
CA LYS A 90 5.93 6.67 7.34
C LYS A 90 5.10 6.54 6.07
N SER A 91 4.15 5.61 6.06
CA SER A 91 3.25 5.41 4.92
C SER A 91 2.36 6.63 4.69
N LEU A 92 1.90 7.28 5.77
CA LEU A 92 1.08 8.49 5.68
C LEU A 92 1.82 9.67 5.04
N ARG A 93 3.12 9.82 5.32
CA ARG A 93 3.95 10.86 4.69
C ARG A 93 4.14 10.60 3.20
N LEU A 94 4.45 9.36 2.81
CA LEU A 94 4.53 8.97 1.41
C LEU A 94 3.24 9.30 0.66
N PHE A 95 2.11 9.13 1.34
CA PHE A 95 0.81 9.44 0.78
C PHE A 95 0.58 10.95 0.62
N SER A 96 1.05 11.78 1.57
CA SER A 96 0.89 13.23 1.54
C SER A 96 1.60 13.89 0.35
N GLU A 97 2.66 13.28 -0.12
CA GLU A 97 3.40 13.71 -1.31
C GLU A 97 2.68 13.37 -2.63
N ASN A 98 1.67 12.50 -2.57
CA ASN A 98 0.94 11.99 -3.74
C ASN A 98 -0.55 12.40 -3.73
N LYS A 99 -0.85 13.70 -3.65
CA LYS A 99 -2.22 14.26 -3.67
C LYS A 99 -3.09 13.81 -4.85
N ARG A 100 -2.49 13.34 -5.93
CA ARG A 100 -3.19 12.74 -7.09
C ARG A 100 -4.08 11.54 -6.75
N TYR A 101 -3.89 10.92 -5.58
CA TYR A 101 -4.70 9.80 -5.13
C TYR A 101 -5.96 10.22 -4.40
N GLU A 102 -6.12 11.52 -4.13
CA GLU A 102 -7.31 12.08 -3.51
C GLU A 102 -8.56 11.96 -4.41
N PRO A 103 -9.74 11.82 -3.81
CA PRO A 103 -10.00 11.63 -2.38
C PRO A 103 -9.75 10.19 -1.93
N VAL A 104 -9.33 10.01 -0.66
CA VAL A 104 -9.01 8.70 -0.08
C VAL A 104 -10.15 8.18 0.78
N GLY A 105 -10.76 7.07 0.38
CA GLY A 105 -11.78 6.37 1.16
C GLY A 105 -11.15 5.45 2.21
N CYS A 106 -11.22 5.86 3.46
CA CYS A 106 -10.64 5.15 4.60
C CYS A 106 -11.61 4.11 5.17
N ARG A 107 -11.05 3.01 5.68
CA ARG A 107 -11.82 1.99 6.37
C ARG A 107 -12.39 2.48 7.70
N ASP A 108 -11.63 3.29 8.41
CA ASP A 108 -11.88 3.76 9.77
C ASP A 108 -11.59 5.27 9.93
N GLU A 109 -12.12 5.85 11.01
CA GLU A 109 -11.99 7.29 11.29
C GLU A 109 -10.56 7.67 11.66
N GLU A 110 -9.80 6.80 12.33
CA GLU A 110 -8.41 7.09 12.71
C GLU A 110 -7.54 7.31 11.48
N THR A 111 -7.64 6.44 10.47
CA THR A 111 -6.94 6.60 9.19
C THR A 111 -7.32 7.91 8.51
N MET A 112 -8.62 8.24 8.47
CA MET A 112 -9.11 9.49 7.88
C MET A 112 -8.53 10.70 8.61
N VAL A 113 -8.57 10.72 9.92
CA VAL A 113 -8.07 11.84 10.74
C VAL A 113 -6.57 12.05 10.52
N ARG A 114 -5.80 10.97 10.47
CA ARG A 114 -4.35 11.04 10.21
C ARG A 114 -4.03 11.54 8.82
N LEU A 115 -4.71 11.06 7.79
CA LEU A 115 -4.55 11.58 6.42
C LEU A 115 -4.88 13.07 6.34
N ARG A 116 -6.01 13.49 6.93
CA ARG A 116 -6.41 14.91 6.95
C ARG A 116 -5.42 15.81 7.69
N LYS A 117 -4.82 15.34 8.79
CA LYS A 117 -3.72 16.04 9.47
C LYS A 117 -2.50 16.24 8.57
N ASN A 118 -2.27 15.35 7.62
CA ASN A 118 -1.21 15.44 6.61
C ASN A 118 -1.67 16.15 5.32
N GLY A 119 -2.80 16.87 5.35
CA GLY A 119 -3.28 17.68 4.23
C GLY A 119 -3.90 16.88 3.08
N ILE A 120 -4.27 15.61 3.30
CA ILE A 120 -4.89 14.73 2.31
C ILE A 120 -6.41 14.79 2.43
N GLN A 121 -7.12 14.96 1.31
CA GLN A 121 -8.58 14.83 1.26
C GLN A 121 -8.97 13.37 1.48
N ALA A 122 -9.57 13.09 2.63
CA ALA A 122 -9.95 11.74 3.01
C ALA A 122 -11.38 11.72 3.62
N TYR A 123 -12.06 10.60 3.49
CA TYR A 123 -13.39 10.36 4.04
C TYR A 123 -13.49 8.90 4.53
N VAL A 124 -14.49 8.59 5.36
CA VAL A 124 -14.75 7.21 5.78
C VAL A 124 -15.60 6.53 4.72
N SER A 125 -15.03 5.54 4.04
CA SER A 125 -15.73 4.69 3.07
C SER A 125 -16.25 3.39 3.69
N GLY A 126 -15.77 3.02 4.87
CA GLY A 126 -16.02 1.72 5.46
C GLY A 126 -15.18 0.59 4.84
N CYS A 127 -15.39 -0.63 5.33
CA CYS A 127 -14.68 -1.82 4.86
C CYS A 127 -15.44 -2.54 3.74
N THR A 128 -14.77 -2.96 2.67
CA THR A 128 -15.40 -3.68 1.55
C THR A 128 -15.98 -5.04 1.97
N SER A 129 -15.46 -5.67 3.04
CA SER A 129 -16.05 -6.91 3.59
C SER A 129 -17.51 -6.74 4.05
N LEU A 130 -17.97 -5.49 4.28
CA LEU A 130 -19.39 -5.20 4.54
C LEU A 130 -20.25 -5.28 3.29
N CYS A 131 -19.68 -5.29 2.07
CA CYS A 131 -20.44 -5.39 0.81
C CYS A 131 -20.92 -6.82 0.49
N ILE A 132 -20.64 -7.78 1.35
CA ILE A 132 -21.08 -9.17 1.25
C ILE A 132 -22.62 -9.24 1.32
N PRO A 133 -23.29 -9.99 0.44
CA PRO A 133 -24.75 -10.12 0.47
C PRO A 133 -25.28 -10.73 1.75
N LYS A 134 -26.43 -10.29 2.21
CA LYS A 134 -27.14 -10.88 3.34
C LYS A 134 -27.51 -12.32 3.01
N ARG A 135 -27.34 -13.23 3.97
CA ARG A 135 -27.70 -14.65 3.84
C ARG A 135 -29.19 -14.86 3.99
N GLU A 136 -29.68 -15.97 3.47
CA GLU A 136 -31.00 -16.49 3.74
C GLU A 136 -31.04 -17.13 5.14
N LYS A 137 -32.15 -17.02 5.86
CA LYS A 137 -32.36 -17.74 7.12
C LYS A 137 -32.66 -19.21 6.83
N LYS A 138 -31.96 -20.10 7.56
CA LYS A 138 -32.12 -21.55 7.47
C LYS A 138 -32.28 -22.19 8.86
N ALA A 139 -33.00 -23.30 8.93
CA ALA A 139 -33.16 -24.05 10.16
C ALA A 139 -31.83 -24.64 10.71
N THR A 140 -30.85 -24.81 9.83
CA THR A 140 -29.48 -25.31 10.18
C THR A 140 -28.61 -24.30 10.92
N GLN A 141 -29.05 -23.05 11.06
CA GLN A 141 -28.30 -21.97 11.73
C GLN A 141 -28.40 -22.07 13.25
N THR A 142 -27.73 -23.06 13.82
CA THR A 142 -27.77 -23.38 15.26
C THR A 142 -26.43 -23.21 15.95
N LYS A 143 -25.31 -23.15 15.24
CA LYS A 143 -23.96 -23.13 15.82
C LYS A 143 -23.54 -21.74 16.30
N VAL A 144 -22.76 -21.74 17.37
CA VAL A 144 -22.05 -20.55 17.88
C VAL A 144 -20.58 -20.66 17.47
N PHE A 145 -20.16 -19.80 16.57
CA PHE A 145 -18.75 -19.78 16.17
C PHE A 145 -17.93 -18.87 17.08
N VAL A 146 -16.92 -19.43 17.73
CA VAL A 146 -15.95 -18.70 18.55
C VAL A 146 -14.65 -18.58 17.75
N VAL A 147 -14.33 -17.37 17.31
CA VAL A 147 -13.26 -17.14 16.35
C VAL A 147 -12.17 -16.30 16.98
N GLU A 148 -11.11 -16.98 17.44
CA GLU A 148 -9.96 -16.34 18.11
C GLU A 148 -10.39 -15.25 19.10
N ALA A 149 -11.43 -15.53 19.90
CA ALA A 149 -11.93 -14.63 20.94
C ALA A 149 -10.92 -14.51 22.09
N ASP A 150 -10.94 -13.38 22.81
CA ASP A 150 -10.14 -13.22 24.01
C ASP A 150 -10.52 -14.33 25.01
N LYS A 151 -9.53 -15.10 25.46
CA LYS A 151 -9.75 -16.27 26.34
C LYS A 151 -10.38 -15.92 27.70
N GLU A 152 -10.20 -14.68 28.13
CA GLU A 152 -10.79 -14.20 29.38
C GLU A 152 -12.33 -14.08 29.31
N VAL A 153 -12.94 -14.19 28.12
CA VAL A 153 -14.40 -14.19 27.96
C VAL A 153 -15.03 -15.58 28.21
N TYR A 154 -14.27 -16.69 28.05
CA TYR A 154 -14.79 -18.05 28.11
C TYR A 154 -15.47 -18.41 29.43
N PRO A 155 -15.02 -17.96 30.63
CA PRO A 155 -15.72 -18.21 31.88
C PRO A 155 -17.15 -17.67 31.90
N TYR A 156 -17.44 -16.64 31.12
CA TYR A 156 -18.76 -16.00 31.08
C TYR A 156 -19.74 -16.67 30.11
N PHE A 157 -19.29 -17.61 29.26
CA PHE A 157 -20.18 -18.29 28.32
C PHE A 157 -21.33 -19.05 29.04
N PRO A 158 -22.59 -18.77 28.68
CA PRO A 158 -23.71 -19.56 29.19
C PRO A 158 -23.69 -20.99 28.63
N ILE A 159 -24.49 -21.85 29.20
CA ILE A 159 -24.46 -23.30 28.91
C ILE A 159 -24.84 -23.60 27.45
N ASP A 160 -25.79 -22.89 26.89
CA ASP A 160 -26.23 -23.03 25.50
C ASP A 160 -25.13 -22.60 24.49
N VAL A 161 -24.38 -21.55 24.82
CA VAL A 161 -23.19 -21.15 24.02
C VAL A 161 -22.14 -22.25 24.09
N LYS A 162 -21.84 -22.80 25.26
CA LYS A 162 -20.86 -23.89 25.43
C LYS A 162 -21.25 -25.16 24.68
N ASN A 163 -22.53 -25.48 24.63
CA ASN A 163 -23.03 -26.71 23.97
C ASN A 163 -22.98 -26.61 22.45
N ASP A 164 -23.20 -25.39 21.89
CA ASP A 164 -23.30 -25.17 20.45
C ASP A 164 -22.02 -24.59 19.83
N MET A 165 -20.98 -24.34 20.66
CA MET A 165 -19.78 -23.65 20.19
C MET A 165 -18.92 -24.50 19.26
N VAL A 166 -18.38 -23.83 18.26
CA VAL A 166 -17.37 -24.33 17.33
C VAL A 166 -16.24 -23.31 17.26
N GLU A 167 -15.06 -23.73 17.68
CA GLU A 167 -13.87 -22.87 17.60
C GLU A 167 -13.28 -22.86 16.19
N ILE A 168 -12.92 -21.68 15.71
CA ILE A 168 -12.25 -21.48 14.42
C ILE A 168 -11.05 -20.56 14.59
N ILE A 169 -9.98 -20.89 13.86
CA ILE A 169 -8.77 -20.08 13.76
C ILE A 169 -8.69 -19.51 12.35
N HIS A 170 -8.56 -18.20 12.22
CA HIS A 170 -8.42 -17.51 10.92
C HIS A 170 -6.96 -17.44 10.45
N LYS A 171 -6.00 -17.52 11.37
CA LYS A 171 -4.57 -17.50 11.04
C LYS A 171 -4.02 -18.93 10.97
N VAL A 172 -3.58 -19.33 9.80
CA VAL A 172 -2.97 -20.65 9.56
C VAL A 172 -1.50 -20.46 9.20
N LYS A 173 -0.60 -21.20 9.88
CA LYS A 173 0.85 -21.01 9.78
C LYS A 173 1.56 -22.09 8.94
N ASP A 174 0.89 -23.18 8.60
CA ASP A 174 1.56 -24.41 8.13
C ASP A 174 1.90 -24.44 6.63
N PHE A 175 1.75 -23.33 5.91
CA PHE A 175 1.96 -23.28 4.46
C PHE A 175 3.37 -22.85 4.02
N GLN A 176 4.26 -22.52 4.96
CA GLN A 176 5.59 -21.94 4.65
C GLN A 176 6.53 -22.85 3.85
N GLN A 177 6.27 -24.16 3.82
CA GLN A 177 7.08 -25.16 3.13
C GLN A 177 6.44 -25.67 1.82
N MET A 178 5.27 -25.15 1.44
CA MET A 178 4.54 -25.57 0.26
C MET A 178 4.88 -24.71 -0.96
N ASP A 179 4.63 -25.24 -2.15
CA ASP A 179 4.65 -24.43 -3.37
C ASP A 179 3.63 -23.27 -3.22
N PRO A 180 4.00 -22.02 -3.53
CA PRO A 180 3.12 -20.87 -3.32
C PRO A 180 1.77 -20.95 -4.03
N LYS A 181 1.71 -21.58 -5.24
CA LYS A 181 0.46 -21.72 -5.99
C LYS A 181 -0.43 -22.82 -5.40
N GLU A 182 0.17 -23.83 -4.83
CA GLU A 182 -0.55 -24.91 -4.16
C GLU A 182 -1.10 -24.44 -2.82
N ALA A 183 -0.28 -23.74 -2.04
CA ALA A 183 -0.69 -23.06 -0.82
C ALA A 183 -1.89 -22.14 -1.08
N GLU A 184 -1.82 -21.28 -2.07
CA GLU A 184 -2.90 -20.35 -2.43
C GLU A 184 -4.23 -21.05 -2.70
N LYS A 185 -4.21 -22.19 -3.43
CA LYS A 185 -5.43 -22.95 -3.72
C LYS A 185 -6.07 -23.53 -2.45
N ILE A 186 -5.23 -24.05 -1.54
CA ILE A 186 -5.70 -24.61 -0.27
C ILE A 186 -6.25 -23.49 0.61
N GLU A 187 -5.57 -22.35 0.68
CA GLU A 187 -5.97 -21.18 1.42
C GLU A 187 -7.32 -20.64 0.98
N MET A 188 -7.51 -20.46 -0.34
CA MET A 188 -8.79 -20.02 -0.89
C MET A 188 -9.91 -21.01 -0.57
N LYS A 189 -9.67 -22.32 -0.73
CA LYS A 189 -10.64 -23.35 -0.42
C LYS A 189 -11.03 -23.34 1.06
N LEU A 190 -10.04 -23.23 1.96
CA LEU A 190 -10.29 -23.12 3.39
C LEU A 190 -11.12 -21.87 3.74
N ALA A 191 -10.80 -20.73 3.14
CA ALA A 191 -11.57 -19.51 3.36
C ALA A 191 -13.02 -19.63 2.89
N GLU A 192 -13.25 -20.28 1.73
CA GLU A 192 -14.58 -20.55 1.20
C GLU A 192 -15.37 -21.53 2.08
N GLU A 193 -14.73 -22.58 2.57
CA GLU A 193 -15.36 -23.56 3.47
C GLU A 193 -15.77 -22.92 4.81
N VAL A 194 -14.88 -22.12 5.41
CA VAL A 194 -15.20 -21.40 6.66
C VAL A 194 -16.31 -20.39 6.44
N PHE A 195 -16.27 -19.66 5.31
CA PHE A 195 -17.32 -18.71 4.95
C PHE A 195 -18.68 -19.39 4.77
N ALA A 196 -18.72 -20.53 4.06
CA ALA A 196 -19.93 -21.32 3.89
C ALA A 196 -20.52 -21.78 5.23
N ARG A 197 -19.67 -22.22 6.16
CA ARG A 197 -20.10 -22.58 7.50
C ARG A 197 -20.71 -21.42 8.26
N TYR A 198 -20.12 -20.21 8.22
CA TYR A 198 -20.74 -19.03 8.83
C TYR A 198 -22.10 -18.75 8.21
N ARG A 199 -22.19 -18.76 6.88
CA ARG A 199 -23.42 -18.49 6.16
C ARG A 199 -24.53 -19.51 6.50
N ASP A 200 -24.18 -20.78 6.53
CA ASP A 200 -25.18 -21.86 6.58
C ASP A 200 -25.46 -22.40 7.99
N GLU A 201 -24.53 -22.24 8.93
CA GLU A 201 -24.63 -22.87 10.25
C GLU A 201 -24.71 -21.86 11.43
N ALA A 202 -24.19 -20.62 11.29
CA ALA A 202 -24.05 -19.74 12.44
C ALA A 202 -25.38 -19.17 12.92
N ARG A 203 -25.72 -19.33 14.21
CA ARG A 203 -26.72 -18.53 14.91
C ARG A 203 -26.11 -17.29 15.58
N LEU A 204 -24.84 -17.40 15.98
CA LEU A 204 -24.08 -16.36 16.67
C LEU A 204 -22.60 -16.49 16.32
N VAL A 205 -21.89 -15.36 16.23
CA VAL A 205 -20.42 -15.31 16.13
C VAL A 205 -19.86 -14.51 17.30
N ILE A 206 -18.87 -15.07 18.01
CA ILE A 206 -18.11 -14.41 19.08
C ILE A 206 -16.66 -14.31 18.61
N THR A 207 -16.10 -13.10 18.54
CA THR A 207 -14.78 -12.94 17.93
C THR A 207 -14.01 -11.73 18.46
N SER A 208 -12.66 -11.81 18.38
CA SER A 208 -11.76 -10.67 18.51
C SER A 208 -11.16 -10.22 17.15
N LYS A 209 -11.69 -10.78 16.04
CA LYS A 209 -11.18 -10.47 14.69
C LYS A 209 -12.15 -9.57 13.93
N MET A 210 -11.68 -8.40 13.52
CA MET A 210 -12.47 -7.45 12.72
C MET A 210 -12.99 -8.09 11.42
N HIS A 211 -12.13 -8.77 10.66
CA HIS A 211 -12.52 -9.44 9.42
C HIS A 211 -13.13 -10.84 9.64
N CYS A 212 -13.61 -11.12 10.83
CA CYS A 212 -14.65 -12.09 11.13
C CYS A 212 -15.97 -11.35 11.44
N ALA A 213 -15.92 -10.34 12.29
CA ALA A 213 -17.09 -9.58 12.71
C ALA A 213 -17.80 -8.89 11.53
N LEU A 214 -17.06 -8.12 10.71
CA LEU A 214 -17.65 -7.33 9.62
C LEU A 214 -18.34 -8.19 8.55
N PRO A 215 -17.74 -9.27 8.00
CA PRO A 215 -18.44 -10.15 7.07
C PRO A 215 -19.64 -10.86 7.71
N CYS A 216 -19.56 -11.24 8.98
CA CYS A 216 -20.69 -11.84 9.68
C CYS A 216 -21.85 -10.86 9.90
N LEU A 217 -21.56 -9.60 10.24
CA LEU A 217 -22.57 -8.52 10.25
C LEU A 217 -23.20 -8.35 8.87
N ALA A 218 -22.38 -8.38 7.80
CA ALA A 218 -22.86 -8.30 6.43
C ALA A 218 -23.80 -9.45 6.06
N LEU A 219 -23.51 -10.66 6.52
CA LEU A 219 -24.38 -11.83 6.37
C LEU A 219 -25.69 -11.72 7.18
N GLY A 220 -25.81 -10.75 8.09
CA GLY A 220 -26.94 -10.64 9.00
C GLY A 220 -26.88 -11.67 10.13
N ILE A 221 -25.68 -12.02 10.56
CA ILE A 221 -25.45 -12.88 11.73
C ILE A 221 -25.29 -11.99 12.96
N PRO A 222 -25.92 -12.32 14.09
CA PRO A 222 -25.60 -11.70 15.37
C PRO A 222 -24.12 -11.84 15.68
N VAL A 223 -23.46 -10.76 16.11
CA VAL A 223 -22.03 -10.73 16.42
C VAL A 223 -21.80 -10.14 17.80
N ILE A 224 -21.04 -10.83 18.62
CA ILE A 224 -20.45 -10.33 19.86
C ILE A 224 -18.97 -10.11 19.61
N TYR A 225 -18.53 -8.85 19.66
CA TYR A 225 -17.12 -8.53 19.52
C TYR A 225 -16.49 -8.32 20.87
N VAL A 226 -15.48 -9.12 21.20
CA VAL A 226 -14.74 -9.07 22.45
C VAL A 226 -13.29 -8.70 22.22
N SER A 227 -12.74 -7.81 23.02
CA SER A 227 -11.35 -7.39 22.88
C SER A 227 -10.76 -7.02 24.24
N PRO A 228 -9.50 -7.39 24.53
CA PRO A 228 -8.87 -6.99 25.80
C PRO A 228 -8.75 -5.46 25.94
N ARG A 229 -8.83 -4.72 24.83
CA ARG A 229 -8.78 -3.25 24.78
C ARG A 229 -9.44 -2.75 23.51
N CYS A 230 -9.86 -1.49 23.50
CA CYS A 230 -10.30 -0.83 22.29
C CYS A 230 -9.11 -0.61 21.33
N ASP A 231 -9.28 -0.96 20.07
CA ASP A 231 -8.27 -0.81 19.01
C ASP A 231 -8.70 0.31 18.08
N CYS A 232 -7.77 1.21 17.71
CA CYS A 232 -8.03 2.34 16.82
C CYS A 232 -8.63 1.93 15.47
N ARG A 233 -8.39 0.70 15.02
CA ARG A 233 -8.97 0.13 13.80
C ARG A 233 -10.49 0.01 13.82
N TRP A 234 -11.09 0.11 15.02
CA TRP A 234 -12.55 0.13 15.19
C TRP A 234 -13.16 1.52 15.18
N SER A 235 -12.35 2.58 15.12
CA SER A 235 -12.87 3.94 15.13
C SER A 235 -13.89 4.17 14.01
N GLY A 236 -15.11 4.52 14.38
CA GLY A 236 -16.26 4.65 13.48
C GLY A 236 -16.97 3.33 13.13
N LEU A 237 -16.29 2.18 13.20
CA LEU A 237 -16.88 0.84 13.00
C LEU A 237 -17.54 0.30 14.28
N ASP A 238 -17.15 0.79 15.44
CA ASP A 238 -17.77 0.53 16.76
C ASP A 238 -19.25 0.92 16.81
N ARG A 239 -19.72 1.77 15.92
CA ARG A 239 -21.14 2.08 15.72
C ARG A 239 -21.92 0.90 15.12
N LEU A 240 -21.25 -0.03 14.46
CA LEU A 240 -21.86 -1.22 13.86
C LEU A 240 -22.00 -2.36 14.85
N VAL A 241 -21.05 -2.52 15.77
CA VAL A 241 -21.05 -3.54 16.80
C VAL A 241 -20.35 -3.01 18.05
N HIS A 242 -20.93 -3.25 19.22
CA HIS A 242 -20.27 -2.90 20.47
C HIS A 242 -19.01 -3.72 20.70
N VAL A 243 -17.91 -3.05 21.08
CA VAL A 243 -16.64 -3.68 21.43
C VAL A 243 -16.62 -3.90 22.94
N TYR A 244 -16.95 -5.13 23.38
CA TYR A 244 -16.87 -5.46 24.81
C TYR A 244 -15.41 -5.58 25.23
N THR A 245 -15.00 -4.77 26.21
CA THR A 245 -13.70 -4.89 26.86
C THR A 245 -13.79 -5.86 28.04
N ARG A 246 -12.65 -6.25 28.64
CA ARG A 246 -12.62 -7.23 29.75
C ARG A 246 -13.49 -6.83 30.94
N GLU A 247 -13.59 -5.51 31.20
CA GLU A 247 -14.42 -4.96 32.27
C GLU A 247 -15.92 -5.12 32.02
N GLU A 248 -16.29 -5.38 30.77
CA GLU A 248 -17.67 -5.49 30.31
C GLU A 248 -18.11 -6.95 30.06
N TYR A 249 -17.22 -7.94 30.12
CA TYR A 249 -17.56 -9.33 29.80
C TYR A 249 -18.70 -9.90 30.65
N CYS A 250 -18.84 -9.47 31.90
CA CYS A 250 -19.97 -9.83 32.74
C CYS A 250 -21.31 -9.21 32.34
N LYS A 251 -21.31 -8.25 31.41
CA LYS A 251 -22.50 -7.53 30.94
C LYS A 251 -22.92 -7.92 29.52
N ILE A 252 -22.21 -8.90 28.90
CA ILE A 252 -22.49 -9.31 27.51
C ILE A 252 -23.93 -9.89 27.45
N ASP A 253 -24.69 -9.34 26.48
CA ASP A 253 -25.93 -10.02 26.04
C ASP A 253 -25.54 -11.16 25.09
N TRP A 254 -25.80 -12.39 25.52
CA TRP A 254 -25.44 -13.60 24.78
C TRP A 254 -26.47 -14.00 23.72
N ASN A 255 -27.57 -13.28 23.62
CA ASN A 255 -28.59 -13.48 22.60
C ASN A 255 -28.91 -12.18 21.82
N PRO A 256 -27.90 -11.51 21.26
CA PRO A 256 -28.11 -10.26 20.58
C PRO A 256 -28.92 -10.46 19.29
N GLU A 257 -29.68 -9.46 18.90
CA GLU A 257 -30.31 -9.43 17.60
C GLU A 257 -29.30 -9.10 16.50
N ALA A 258 -29.56 -9.63 15.29
CA ALA A 258 -28.78 -9.27 14.11
C ALA A 258 -29.04 -7.81 13.75
N LYS A 259 -27.98 -7.02 13.65
CA LYS A 259 -28.06 -5.62 13.27
C LYS A 259 -28.36 -5.48 11.77
N ASP A 260 -29.32 -4.64 11.43
CA ASP A 260 -29.56 -4.28 10.04
C ASP A 260 -28.55 -3.22 9.59
N ILE A 261 -27.72 -3.57 8.60
CA ILE A 261 -26.68 -2.71 8.05
C ILE A 261 -26.85 -2.49 6.53
N GLU A 262 -28.00 -2.83 5.94
CA GLU A 262 -28.19 -2.77 4.48
C GLU A 262 -27.98 -1.34 3.95
N LYS A 263 -28.44 -0.31 4.67
CA LYS A 263 -28.17 1.09 4.27
C LYS A 263 -26.68 1.42 4.24
N VAL A 264 -25.91 0.91 5.20
CA VAL A 264 -24.44 1.11 5.25
C VAL A 264 -23.77 0.41 4.08
N LYS A 265 -24.20 -0.82 3.78
CA LYS A 265 -23.69 -1.57 2.61
C LYS A 265 -23.93 -0.82 1.30
N GLU A 266 -25.16 -0.34 1.10
CA GLU A 266 -25.50 0.41 -0.11
C GLU A 266 -24.68 1.69 -0.24
N MET A 267 -24.45 2.41 0.85
CA MET A 267 -23.59 3.59 0.85
C MET A 267 -22.16 3.24 0.43
N ILE A 268 -21.55 2.19 1.02
CA ILE A 268 -20.19 1.76 0.67
C ILE A 268 -20.11 1.35 -0.80
N LYS A 269 -21.05 0.53 -1.28
CA LYS A 269 -21.10 0.07 -2.67
C LYS A 269 -21.24 1.23 -3.65
N ASN A 270 -22.15 2.17 -3.38
CA ASN A 270 -22.39 3.31 -4.27
C ASN A 270 -21.17 4.22 -4.36
N VAL A 271 -20.52 4.51 -3.23
CA VAL A 271 -19.28 5.30 -3.21
C VAL A 271 -18.17 4.57 -3.96
N ALA A 272 -18.02 3.26 -3.75
CA ALA A 272 -17.01 2.46 -4.44
C ALA A 272 -17.22 2.45 -5.97
N LYS A 273 -18.46 2.20 -6.43
CA LYS A 273 -18.84 2.22 -7.85
C LYS A 273 -18.56 3.58 -8.49
N GLN A 274 -18.96 4.65 -7.81
CA GLN A 274 -18.72 6.02 -8.28
C GLN A 274 -17.21 6.29 -8.43
N GLN A 275 -16.41 6.00 -7.41
CA GLN A 275 -14.97 6.22 -7.45
C GLN A 275 -14.27 5.38 -8.53
N ILE A 276 -14.69 4.13 -8.74
CA ILE A 276 -14.17 3.30 -9.83
C ILE A 276 -14.47 3.92 -11.20
N VAL A 277 -15.72 4.34 -11.43
CA VAL A 277 -16.13 4.95 -12.71
C VAL A 277 -15.39 6.25 -12.96
N GLU A 278 -15.27 7.11 -11.95
CA GLU A 278 -14.57 8.40 -12.06
C GLU A 278 -13.08 8.20 -12.37
N ARG A 279 -12.41 7.25 -11.71
CA ARG A 279 -11.00 6.94 -11.96
C ARG A 279 -10.77 6.36 -13.36
N VAL A 280 -11.62 5.45 -13.80
CA VAL A 280 -11.57 4.89 -15.15
C VAL A 280 -11.76 5.99 -16.20
N LYS A 281 -12.70 6.91 -15.98
CA LYS A 281 -12.92 8.05 -16.87
C LYS A 281 -11.71 8.95 -16.94
N GLN A 282 -11.19 9.39 -15.79
CA GLN A 282 -9.97 10.22 -15.71
C GLN A 282 -8.81 9.57 -16.44
N TYR A 283 -8.65 8.26 -16.30
CA TYR A 283 -7.61 7.52 -16.99
C TYR A 283 -7.82 7.50 -18.52
N LYS A 284 -9.05 7.26 -19.00
CA LYS A 284 -9.37 7.28 -20.44
C LYS A 284 -9.11 8.65 -21.05
N ASP A 285 -9.56 9.72 -20.36
CA ASP A 285 -9.30 11.10 -20.80
C ASP A 285 -7.79 11.38 -20.90
N MET A 286 -6.99 10.88 -19.97
CA MET A 286 -5.52 10.99 -20.00
C MET A 286 -4.91 10.21 -21.19
N CYS A 287 -5.40 9.00 -21.48
CA CYS A 287 -4.94 8.19 -22.60
C CYS A 287 -5.29 8.83 -23.95
N GLU A 288 -6.50 9.38 -24.08
CA GLU A 288 -6.90 10.10 -25.29
C GLU A 288 -6.03 11.35 -25.52
N LEU A 289 -5.76 12.11 -24.48
CA LEU A 289 -4.83 13.25 -24.52
C LEU A 289 -3.41 12.77 -24.87
N SER A 290 -2.94 11.67 -24.30
CA SER A 290 -1.62 11.11 -24.59
C SER A 290 -1.51 10.67 -26.05
N SER A 291 -2.51 9.96 -26.57
CA SER A 291 -2.55 9.54 -27.98
C SER A 291 -2.65 10.71 -28.94
N PHE A 292 -3.38 11.77 -28.56
CA PHE A 292 -3.45 13.01 -29.31
C PHE A 292 -2.08 13.68 -29.41
N PHE A 293 -1.26 13.61 -28.36
CA PHE A 293 0.09 14.19 -28.34
C PHE A 293 1.15 13.27 -28.94
N GLU A 294 0.98 11.96 -28.91
CA GLU A 294 1.89 11.01 -29.56
C GLU A 294 1.85 11.09 -31.09
N ASN A 295 0.73 11.50 -31.66
CA ASN A 295 0.54 11.70 -33.08
C ASN A 295 1.01 13.07 -33.61
N ARG A 296 1.44 13.99 -32.72
CA ARG A 296 2.10 15.24 -33.10
C ARG A 296 3.61 15.08 -32.93
N ASP A 297 4.35 15.66 -33.86
CA ASP A 297 5.81 15.66 -33.93
C ASP A 297 6.44 15.87 -32.53
N LYS A 298 7.02 14.79 -31.98
CA LYS A 298 7.59 14.73 -30.63
C LYS A 298 8.61 15.85 -30.36
N THR A 299 9.32 16.28 -31.39
CA THR A 299 10.37 17.30 -31.31
C THR A 299 9.82 18.70 -31.00
N VAL A 300 8.67 19.05 -31.55
CA VAL A 300 8.03 20.37 -31.34
C VAL A 300 7.42 20.47 -29.93
N TYR A 301 6.91 19.36 -29.40
CA TYR A 301 6.27 19.35 -28.09
C TYR A 301 7.26 19.51 -26.94
N PHE A 302 8.40 18.82 -27.00
CA PHE A 302 9.47 18.97 -26.00
C PHE A 302 10.13 20.37 -26.06
N ALA A 303 10.33 20.90 -27.22
CA ALA A 303 10.90 22.25 -27.39
C ALA A 303 9.94 23.37 -26.91
N GLY A 304 8.63 23.19 -27.11
CA GLY A 304 7.60 24.10 -26.57
C GLY A 304 7.48 24.11 -25.07
N PHE A 305 7.73 22.96 -24.44
CA PHE A 305 7.63 22.78 -22.98
C PHE A 305 8.81 23.41 -22.24
N GLN A 306 10.01 23.37 -22.81
CA GLN A 306 11.20 24.04 -22.25
C GLN A 306 11.09 25.58 -22.23
N LYS A 307 10.17 26.17 -22.99
CA LYS A 307 9.91 27.61 -23.01
C LYS A 307 8.68 28.04 -22.19
N SER A 308 8.03 27.13 -21.45
CA SER A 308 6.85 27.48 -20.66
C SER A 308 7.24 28.26 -19.41
N TYR A 309 6.47 29.29 -19.09
CA TYR A 309 6.61 30.22 -17.96
C TYR A 309 6.30 29.61 -16.59
N LEU A 310 6.28 28.29 -16.45
CA LEU A 310 6.06 27.61 -15.19
C LEU A 310 7.35 27.63 -14.37
N SER A 311 7.27 27.95 -13.08
CA SER A 311 8.36 27.75 -12.13
C SER A 311 8.79 26.28 -12.13
N ASP A 312 10.02 25.99 -11.71
CA ASP A 312 10.51 24.61 -11.70
C ASP A 312 9.67 23.71 -10.78
N GLY A 313 9.13 24.23 -9.66
CA GLY A 313 8.15 23.53 -8.83
C GLY A 313 6.86 23.20 -9.58
N GLN A 314 6.30 24.15 -10.34
CA GLN A 314 5.10 23.90 -11.15
C GLN A 314 5.35 22.92 -12.29
N LYS A 315 6.56 22.88 -12.88
CA LYS A 315 6.94 21.88 -13.88
C LYS A 315 7.02 20.49 -13.27
N ILE A 316 7.53 20.39 -12.03
CA ILE A 316 7.62 19.14 -11.29
C ILE A 316 6.21 18.67 -10.92
N ASP A 317 5.36 19.53 -10.38
CA ASP A 317 3.95 19.22 -10.11
C ASP A 317 3.19 18.80 -11.39
N TYR A 318 3.44 19.47 -12.49
CA TYR A 318 2.84 19.12 -13.77
C TYR A 318 3.35 17.78 -14.32
N MET A 319 4.64 17.47 -14.16
CA MET A 319 5.20 16.17 -14.52
C MET A 319 4.67 15.05 -13.61
N HIS A 320 4.53 15.30 -12.31
CA HIS A 320 3.88 14.37 -11.37
C HIS A 320 2.41 14.12 -11.73
N GLN A 321 1.70 15.14 -12.19
CA GLN A 321 0.32 15.00 -12.65
C GLN A 321 0.19 14.21 -13.97
N ARG A 322 1.21 14.27 -14.84
CA ARG A 322 1.18 13.67 -16.19
C ARG A 322 1.93 12.35 -16.33
N VAL A 323 2.86 12.05 -15.41
CA VAL A 323 3.55 10.75 -15.35
C VAL A 323 3.18 10.10 -14.02
N PRO A 324 2.03 9.41 -13.95
CA PRO A 324 1.64 8.71 -12.74
C PRO A 324 2.75 7.71 -12.36
N GLY A 325 3.30 7.85 -11.14
CA GLY A 325 4.34 6.95 -10.63
C GLY A 325 5.79 7.44 -10.70
N ALA A 326 6.07 8.61 -11.30
CA ALA A 326 7.42 9.18 -11.23
C ALA A 326 7.74 9.62 -9.79
N SER A 327 8.68 8.95 -9.13
CA SER A 327 9.22 9.39 -7.85
C SER A 327 10.14 10.60 -8.05
N LEU A 328 10.41 11.35 -6.98
CA LEU A 328 11.41 12.43 -7.01
C LEU A 328 12.77 11.91 -7.50
N LEU A 329 13.15 10.70 -7.07
CA LEU A 329 14.35 10.01 -7.56
C LEU A 329 14.33 9.84 -9.09
N GLU A 330 13.20 9.40 -9.65
CA GLU A 330 13.07 9.23 -11.11
C GLU A 330 13.21 10.56 -11.85
N LEU A 331 12.64 11.64 -11.32
CA LEU A 331 12.78 12.97 -11.87
C LEU A 331 14.24 13.46 -11.87
N ILE A 332 14.97 13.27 -10.76
CA ILE A 332 16.38 13.62 -10.64
C ILE A 332 17.20 12.79 -11.64
N ILE A 333 16.96 11.48 -11.72
CA ILE A 333 17.64 10.59 -12.68
C ILE A 333 17.43 11.11 -14.10
N ARG A 334 16.20 11.35 -14.50
CA ARG A 334 15.87 11.81 -15.88
C ARG A 334 16.47 13.18 -16.19
N LYS A 335 16.50 14.09 -15.22
CA LYS A 335 17.06 15.42 -15.40
C LYS A 335 18.59 15.40 -15.58
N ARG A 336 19.27 14.45 -14.94
CA ARG A 336 20.74 14.33 -14.96
C ARG A 336 21.30 13.47 -16.09
N ILE A 337 20.47 12.63 -16.71
CA ILE A 337 20.83 11.88 -17.93
C ILE A 337 20.81 12.85 -19.15
N PRO A 338 21.71 12.71 -20.13
CA PRO A 338 22.84 11.76 -20.28
C PRO A 338 24.19 12.36 -19.94
N GLU A 339 24.27 13.60 -19.51
CA GLU A 339 25.53 14.37 -19.46
C GLU A 339 26.35 14.13 -18.19
N THR A 340 25.80 13.37 -17.23
CA THR A 340 26.35 13.24 -15.90
C THR A 340 26.92 11.84 -15.63
N ASN A 341 27.97 11.77 -14.84
CA ASN A 341 28.44 10.51 -14.21
C ASN A 341 27.57 10.23 -12.98
N LEU A 342 27.24 8.97 -12.76
CA LEU A 342 26.51 8.52 -11.58
C LEU A 342 27.42 7.68 -10.69
N ILE A 343 27.51 8.05 -9.42
CA ILE A 343 28.12 7.25 -8.38
C ILE A 343 27.02 6.81 -7.41
N ILE A 344 26.93 5.52 -7.14
CA ILE A 344 26.03 4.99 -6.11
C ILE A 344 26.88 4.54 -4.92
N TRP A 345 26.77 5.25 -3.80
CA TRP A 345 27.47 4.89 -2.58
C TRP A 345 26.68 3.86 -1.79
N GLY A 346 27.16 2.63 -1.80
CA GLY A 346 26.58 1.46 -1.13
C GLY A 346 26.11 0.37 -2.09
N ALA A 347 26.88 -0.72 -2.15
CA ALA A 347 26.59 -1.91 -2.95
C ALA A 347 25.83 -2.98 -2.14
N GLY A 348 24.92 -2.56 -1.26
CA GLY A 348 24.04 -3.41 -0.47
C GLY A 348 22.68 -3.62 -1.15
N ASP A 349 21.66 -3.96 -0.36
CA ASP A 349 20.32 -4.29 -0.89
C ASP A 349 19.63 -3.12 -1.59
N ARG A 350 19.87 -1.87 -1.13
CA ARG A 350 19.39 -0.68 -1.83
C ARG A 350 20.08 -0.45 -3.16
N GLY A 351 21.40 -0.69 -3.22
CA GLY A 351 22.13 -0.66 -4.49
C GLY A 351 21.60 -1.72 -5.47
N LYS A 352 21.33 -2.94 -4.99
CA LYS A 352 20.69 -4.00 -5.80
C LYS A 352 19.30 -3.59 -6.27
N TRP A 353 18.52 -2.93 -5.41
CA TRP A 353 17.21 -2.40 -5.76
C TRP A 353 17.31 -1.34 -6.85
N MET A 354 18.25 -0.37 -6.75
CA MET A 354 18.51 0.62 -7.79
C MET A 354 18.80 -0.03 -9.15
N CYS A 355 19.67 -1.03 -9.19
CA CYS A 355 20.00 -1.74 -10.42
C CYS A 355 18.79 -2.44 -11.06
N ARG A 356 17.89 -2.99 -10.25
CA ARG A 356 16.67 -3.65 -10.75
C ARG A 356 15.62 -2.64 -11.22
N ARG A 357 15.38 -1.60 -10.42
CA ARG A 357 14.31 -0.62 -10.66
C ARG A 357 14.62 0.33 -11.80
N TYR A 358 15.86 0.78 -11.92
CA TYR A 358 16.30 1.80 -12.87
C TYR A 358 17.29 1.26 -13.91
N LYS A 359 17.21 -0.02 -14.24
CA LYS A 359 18.14 -0.71 -15.14
C LYS A 359 18.37 0.04 -16.46
N TYR A 360 17.31 0.57 -17.05
CA TYR A 360 17.38 1.27 -18.34
C TYR A 360 17.88 2.71 -18.19
N GLU A 361 17.53 3.38 -17.11
CA GLU A 361 17.94 4.73 -16.81
C GLU A 361 19.43 4.79 -16.44
N LEU A 362 19.89 3.87 -15.58
CA LEU A 362 21.29 3.79 -15.18
C LEU A 362 22.24 3.60 -16.37
N ALA A 363 21.81 2.84 -17.37
CA ALA A 363 22.58 2.61 -18.59
C ALA A 363 22.72 3.86 -19.49
N LYS A 364 21.95 4.92 -19.25
CA LYS A 364 21.97 6.16 -20.03
C LYS A 364 22.89 7.24 -19.44
N PHE A 365 23.37 7.05 -18.21
CA PHE A 365 24.38 7.95 -17.65
C PHE A 365 25.70 7.83 -18.42
N LYS A 366 26.49 8.92 -18.47
CA LYS A 366 27.79 8.93 -19.09
C LYS A 366 28.69 7.83 -18.56
N LYS A 367 28.65 7.61 -17.24
CA LYS A 367 29.27 6.48 -16.53
C LYS A 367 28.48 6.21 -15.28
N CYS A 368 28.30 4.94 -14.92
CA CYS A 368 27.68 4.53 -13.66
C CYS A 368 28.62 3.59 -12.91
N ILE A 369 28.90 3.90 -11.65
CA ILE A 369 29.74 3.08 -10.77
C ILE A 369 29.14 2.97 -9.39
N PHE A 370 29.56 1.95 -8.64
CA PHE A 370 29.33 1.86 -7.20
C PHE A 370 30.61 2.18 -6.43
N VAL A 371 30.45 2.77 -5.24
CA VAL A 371 31.51 2.84 -4.24
C VAL A 371 31.01 2.21 -2.93
N ASP A 372 31.87 1.48 -2.24
CA ASP A 372 31.55 0.84 -0.97
C ASP A 372 32.76 0.82 -0.04
N ARG A 373 32.52 0.98 1.27
CA ARG A 373 33.57 0.86 2.30
C ARG A 373 33.98 -0.59 2.58
N ASN A 374 33.09 -1.53 2.28
CA ASN A 374 33.37 -2.95 2.48
C ASN A 374 34.35 -3.46 1.43
N LYS A 375 35.59 -3.71 1.87
CA LYS A 375 36.70 -4.19 1.01
C LYS A 375 36.38 -5.51 0.30
N GLU A 376 35.51 -6.35 0.85
CA GLU A 376 35.13 -7.63 0.22
C GLU A 376 34.26 -7.42 -1.05
N LYS A 377 33.59 -6.27 -1.17
CA LYS A 377 32.81 -5.93 -2.35
C LYS A 377 33.62 -5.20 -3.42
N VAL A 378 34.66 -4.49 -2.99
CA VAL A 378 35.54 -3.71 -3.89
C VAL A 378 36.23 -4.61 -4.89
N GLY A 379 36.25 -4.23 -6.16
CA GLY A 379 36.74 -5.04 -7.28
C GLY A 379 35.68 -5.98 -7.88
N GLY A 380 34.52 -6.12 -7.25
CA GLY A 380 33.36 -6.85 -7.78
C GLY A 380 32.48 -5.99 -8.68
N GLN A 381 31.29 -6.52 -8.98
CA GLN A 381 30.25 -5.83 -9.77
C GLN A 381 28.87 -5.98 -9.13
N LEU A 382 28.00 -4.98 -9.34
CA LEU A 382 26.60 -5.03 -8.98
C LEU A 382 25.73 -4.57 -10.16
N GLY A 383 24.85 -5.44 -10.63
CA GLY A 383 24.00 -5.13 -11.79
C GLY A 383 24.77 -4.85 -13.10
N GLY A 384 26.00 -5.36 -13.23
CA GLY A 384 26.90 -5.09 -14.34
C GLY A 384 27.78 -3.84 -14.19
N TYR A 385 27.62 -3.07 -13.09
CA TYR A 385 28.41 -1.89 -12.79
C TYR A 385 29.54 -2.22 -11.81
N PRO A 386 30.76 -1.67 -12.00
CA PRO A 386 31.91 -1.96 -11.13
C PRO A 386 31.74 -1.34 -9.75
N ILE A 387 32.30 -2.00 -8.72
CA ILE A 387 32.35 -1.52 -7.35
C ILE A 387 33.79 -1.12 -7.01
N TYR A 388 33.99 0.13 -6.63
CA TYR A 388 35.29 0.70 -6.23
C TYR A 388 35.32 1.05 -4.75
N GLY A 389 36.52 1.31 -4.22
CA GLY A 389 36.67 1.99 -2.94
C GLY A 389 36.21 3.45 -2.99
N ILE A 390 35.97 4.04 -1.83
CA ILE A 390 35.46 5.42 -1.75
C ILE A 390 36.44 6.46 -2.34
N GLU A 391 37.72 6.14 -2.38
CA GLU A 391 38.79 7.00 -2.93
C GLU A 391 38.59 7.27 -4.43
N GLU A 392 37.83 6.42 -5.11
CA GLU A 392 37.52 6.61 -6.54
C GLU A 392 36.73 7.90 -6.80
N ILE A 393 35.98 8.39 -5.80
CA ILE A 393 35.19 9.64 -5.87
C ILE A 393 36.09 10.83 -6.26
N ASN A 394 37.36 10.86 -5.78
CA ASN A 394 38.32 11.94 -6.11
C ASN A 394 38.61 12.08 -7.60
N ARG A 395 38.27 11.11 -8.43
CA ARG A 395 38.47 11.16 -9.88
C ARG A 395 37.34 11.81 -10.64
N TYR A 396 36.28 12.23 -9.93
CA TYR A 396 35.07 12.77 -10.53
C TYR A 396 34.87 14.24 -10.15
N SER A 397 34.49 15.05 -11.13
CA SER A 397 34.19 16.46 -10.91
C SER A 397 32.74 16.63 -10.41
N MET A 398 32.53 17.54 -9.46
CA MET A 398 31.19 17.92 -9.00
C MET A 398 30.32 18.49 -10.12
N ASN A 399 30.92 19.09 -11.15
CA ASN A 399 30.16 19.72 -12.22
C ASN A 399 29.47 18.74 -13.18
N ASP A 400 29.95 17.51 -13.25
CA ASP A 400 29.46 16.47 -14.16
C ASP A 400 29.14 15.14 -13.42
N THR A 401 28.95 15.17 -12.12
CA THR A 401 28.72 13.97 -11.32
C THR A 401 27.56 14.17 -10.36
N VAL A 402 26.72 13.16 -10.24
CA VAL A 402 25.70 13.03 -9.19
C VAL A 402 25.95 11.79 -8.37
N ILE A 403 25.76 11.89 -7.05
CA ILE A 403 25.96 10.77 -6.13
C ILE A 403 24.62 10.39 -5.48
N PHE A 404 24.27 9.12 -5.54
CA PHE A 404 23.16 8.59 -4.75
C PHE A 404 23.70 7.75 -3.59
N VAL A 405 23.35 8.15 -2.37
CA VAL A 405 23.75 7.44 -1.14
C VAL A 405 22.71 6.38 -0.81
N ALA A 406 23.09 5.10 -1.01
CA ALA A 406 22.26 3.93 -0.76
C ALA A 406 22.37 3.44 0.71
N ALA A 407 22.47 4.37 1.67
CA ALA A 407 22.53 4.12 3.11
C ALA A 407 21.44 4.93 3.81
N ASN A 408 21.05 4.52 5.03
CA ASN A 408 20.04 5.22 5.80
C ASN A 408 20.57 6.57 6.32
N HIS A 409 19.86 7.65 5.99
CA HIS A 409 20.17 9.00 6.44
C HIS A 409 19.97 9.21 7.96
N TYR A 410 18.98 8.55 8.55
CA TYR A 410 18.46 8.82 9.91
C TYR A 410 18.97 7.93 11.03
N TYR A 411 19.75 6.90 10.76
CA TYR A 411 20.38 6.17 11.83
C TYR A 411 21.71 6.83 12.17
N GLU A 412 21.93 7.13 13.44
CA GLU A 412 23.24 7.44 14.01
C GLU A 412 24.22 6.35 13.55
N GLY A 413 24.86 6.53 12.42
CA GLY A 413 25.65 5.49 11.77
C GLY A 413 26.14 5.88 10.40
N ALA A 414 26.04 4.94 9.48
CA ALA A 414 26.72 5.01 8.18
C ALA A 414 26.25 6.16 7.28
N GLY A 415 24.95 6.48 7.25
CA GLY A 415 24.42 7.50 6.32
C GLY A 415 24.84 8.91 6.71
N HIS A 416 24.68 9.30 7.97
CA HIS A 416 25.10 10.62 8.45
C HIS A 416 26.61 10.82 8.24
N SER A 417 27.41 9.82 8.57
CA SER A 417 28.86 9.86 8.36
C SER A 417 29.24 9.99 6.88
N ILE A 418 28.50 9.35 5.97
CA ILE A 418 28.70 9.47 4.51
C ILE A 418 28.39 10.88 4.02
N GLY A 419 27.28 11.47 4.46
CA GLY A 419 26.92 12.86 4.11
C GLY A 419 27.97 13.86 4.57
N CYS A 420 28.41 13.78 5.83
CA CYS A 420 29.49 14.61 6.36
C CYS A 420 30.78 14.46 5.55
N GLU A 421 31.14 13.23 5.17
CA GLU A 421 32.34 12.96 4.39
C GLU A 421 32.23 13.53 2.96
N LEU A 422 31.08 13.38 2.30
CA LEU A 422 30.83 13.97 0.98
C LEU A 422 30.98 15.51 1.02
N ILE A 423 30.49 16.15 2.07
CA ILE A 423 30.61 17.60 2.24
C ILE A 423 32.03 18.01 2.60
N THR A 424 32.65 17.38 3.62
CA THR A 424 33.90 17.88 4.21
C THR A 424 35.15 17.42 3.49
N GLN A 425 35.15 16.21 2.95
CA GLN A 425 36.33 15.63 2.28
C GLN A 425 36.28 15.78 0.76
N PHE A 426 35.08 15.65 0.16
CA PHE A 426 34.92 15.66 -1.27
C PHE A 426 34.29 16.96 -1.81
N GLY A 427 33.74 17.83 -0.95
CA GLY A 427 33.21 19.15 -1.32
C GLY A 427 31.84 19.13 -2.02
N PHE A 428 31.14 18.00 -2.02
CA PHE A 428 29.82 17.87 -2.65
C PHE A 428 28.72 18.54 -1.79
N THR A 429 27.69 19.06 -2.42
CA THR A 429 26.55 19.72 -1.77
C THR A 429 25.34 18.80 -1.76
N GLU A 430 24.74 18.58 -0.57
CA GLU A 430 23.51 17.83 -0.42
C GLU A 430 22.35 18.53 -1.15
N GLY A 431 21.51 17.74 -1.83
CA GLY A 431 20.38 18.25 -2.57
C GLY A 431 20.72 18.84 -3.94
N LYS A 432 22.01 19.00 -4.26
CA LYS A 432 22.50 19.46 -5.57
C LYS A 432 23.35 18.39 -6.24
N ASP A 433 24.39 17.96 -5.57
CA ASP A 433 25.41 17.07 -6.12
C ASP A 433 25.26 15.64 -5.58
N PHE A 434 24.70 15.48 -4.40
CA PHE A 434 24.36 14.15 -3.85
C PHE A 434 23.01 14.13 -3.14
N PHE A 435 22.41 12.93 -3.12
CA PHE A 435 21.08 12.70 -2.56
C PHE A 435 21.06 11.35 -1.81
N PHE A 436 20.32 11.30 -0.70
CA PHE A 436 20.06 10.05 -0.01
C PHE A 436 18.88 9.32 -0.61
N LEU A 437 19.04 8.05 -0.97
CA LEU A 437 17.98 7.25 -1.59
C LEU A 437 16.77 7.05 -0.67
N ASP A 438 16.96 6.98 0.63
CA ASP A 438 15.86 6.85 1.57
C ASP A 438 15.05 8.14 1.76
N VAL A 439 15.62 9.28 1.40
CA VAL A 439 14.91 10.57 1.33
C VAL A 439 14.12 10.65 0.04
N LEU A 440 14.73 10.26 -1.09
CA LEU A 440 14.15 10.36 -2.41
C LEU A 440 13.17 9.25 -2.75
N ASP A 441 13.37 8.10 -2.17
CA ASP A 441 12.68 6.87 -2.50
C ASP A 441 11.45 6.65 -1.62
N GLU A 442 10.81 7.74 -1.17
CA GLU A 442 9.51 7.67 -0.49
C GLU A 442 9.41 6.58 0.61
N SER A 443 10.47 5.78 0.81
CA SER A 443 10.58 4.79 1.88
C SER A 443 11.03 5.41 3.19
N GLY A 444 11.21 6.73 3.18
CA GLY A 444 11.94 7.49 4.17
C GLY A 444 11.29 7.54 5.54
N LYS A 445 12.16 7.57 6.52
CA LYS A 445 11.90 7.99 7.89
C LYS A 445 12.20 9.49 7.98
N LEU A 446 11.53 10.34 7.20
CA LEU A 446 11.75 11.78 7.25
C LEU A 446 11.07 12.38 8.49
N PRO A 447 11.80 13.05 9.40
CA PRO A 447 11.21 14.01 10.31
C PRO A 447 10.57 15.15 9.51
N ILE A 448 9.54 15.80 10.06
CA ILE A 448 8.82 16.92 9.41
C ILE A 448 9.77 18.05 8.98
N SER A 449 10.92 18.21 9.66
CA SER A 449 11.99 19.17 9.31
C SER A 449 12.61 18.94 7.93
N ASP A 450 12.54 17.73 7.38
CA ASP A 450 13.23 17.40 6.13
C ASP A 450 12.34 17.56 4.90
N TYR A 451 11.03 17.74 5.10
CA TYR A 451 10.12 18.10 4.00
C TYR A 451 10.56 19.44 3.37
N ALA A 452 10.95 20.41 4.20
CA ALA A 452 11.51 21.68 3.72
C ALA A 452 12.80 21.47 2.92
N THR A 453 13.65 20.52 3.32
CA THR A 453 14.91 20.17 2.62
C THR A 453 14.62 19.55 1.26
N VAL A 454 13.69 18.60 1.18
CA VAL A 454 13.28 17.98 -0.09
C VAL A 454 12.66 19.02 -1.03
N GLN A 455 11.83 19.93 -0.53
CA GLN A 455 11.25 21.01 -1.30
C GLN A 455 12.32 21.97 -1.83
N THR A 456 13.30 22.31 -0.99
CA THR A 456 14.45 23.11 -1.41
C THR A 456 15.27 22.42 -2.51
N TRP A 457 15.44 21.10 -2.45
CA TRP A 457 16.11 20.35 -3.51
C TRP A 457 15.31 20.34 -4.82
N VAL A 458 13.99 20.22 -4.71
CA VAL A 458 13.08 20.28 -5.87
C VAL A 458 13.15 21.66 -6.52
N GLU A 459 13.17 22.74 -5.73
CA GLU A 459 13.28 24.11 -6.21
C GLU A 459 14.66 24.42 -6.83
N ALA A 460 15.73 23.77 -6.36
CA ALA A 460 17.08 23.91 -6.87
C ALA A 460 17.35 23.08 -8.17
N LEU A 461 16.48 22.12 -8.47
CA LEU A 461 16.51 21.32 -9.70
C LEU A 461 15.87 22.07 -10.87
#